data_9fced69fda894c1fd3e74901c0b4db02
#
_entry.id   9fced69fda894c1fd3e74901c0b4db02
#
_cell.length_a   1.000
_cell.length_b   1.000
_cell.length_c   1.000
_cell.angle_alpha   90.00
_cell.angle_beta   90.00
_cell.angle_gamma   90.00
#
_symmetry.space_group_name_H-M   'P 1'
#
loop_
_entity.id
_entity.type
_entity.pdbx_description
1 polymer ?
#
loop_
_entity_poly.entity_id
_entity_poly.type
_entity_poly.pdbx_seq_one_letter_code
_entity_poly.pdbx_strand_id
1 'polypeptide(L)'
;MADTSMKIAGSSSTGLPQGKKSAVGWLMHFARKHKIMYSASVFVALLGVLCGLAPYFIMGAMVAELLRGNRNYPYYLAMCLWILALWLGRVIFHEISTGLSHMATFSVLADIRQALCDKLYRLPLGFVVERSSGELKSTIVERVDSIETALAHILPEFTANLAGPLCVAIYIFTLDWRMGLASLATIPVGVVAYVTMMSGYEEKYNNTIVKTKALNDIAVEYINGVQVIKAFGKVRSSYSKFVRAAREGADCFIGWMRSCITSSNIFHVALPATLIGILPIGGLLYRTGTLPASVFILIIIMSFGIITPIMACVAHLEDIAKVGTIVGEVADILEQPELQRPLELDKGAGEKLKDASVSIEHVHFSYNDCEVLHDVSARMPQGSVNALVGPSGSGKSTIAKLIAGLWDVKDGSIKVGGADIRDIPLNDYNRLIAYVSQDNYLFNMSVKENLRLGDPAASDERIEQITRLCGCHDFIMGLEDGYDTVVGDTGGHLSGGERQRIAIARAMLKDAPIVILDEATAYTDPENEAVIQAALARLVHGKTVIMIAHRLSTIMNADQIFVVEGGRIRAQGTHSELLAGDSLYRAMWQAHISVHDTYDDPSPDGGGTSAADVGTAAGGSLPDNGPSVLEGGKND
;
A
#
# COMPACT_ATOMS: atom_id res chain seq x y z
N MET A 1 -4.85 11.95 -32.73
CA MET A 1 -4.26 13.28 -32.86
C MET A 1 -4.76 14.09 -31.65
N ALA A 2 -4.02 14.08 -30.58
CA ALA A 2 -4.03 15.09 -29.53
C ALA A 2 -2.75 14.84 -28.76
N ASP A 3 -1.82 15.72 -28.94
CA ASP A 3 -0.49 15.80 -28.32
C ASP A 3 -0.69 16.09 -26.82
N THR A 4 -0.64 15.04 -25.99
CA THR A 4 -0.62 15.18 -24.55
C THR A 4 0.80 14.88 -24.08
N SER A 5 1.71 15.79 -24.42
CA SER A 5 3.00 15.89 -23.76
C SER A 5 2.73 16.11 -22.26
N MET A 6 2.85 15.05 -21.51
CA MET A 6 2.83 15.06 -20.04
C MET A 6 4.04 15.87 -19.57
N LYS A 7 3.86 17.20 -19.49
CA LYS A 7 4.76 18.04 -18.71
C LYS A 7 4.76 17.50 -17.31
N ILE A 8 5.82 16.80 -16.94
CA ILE A 8 6.17 16.58 -15.54
C ILE A 8 6.32 17.99 -14.96
N ALA A 9 5.25 18.48 -14.36
CA ALA A 9 5.25 19.72 -13.63
C ALA A 9 6.36 19.61 -12.59
N GLY A 10 7.27 20.57 -12.61
CA GLY A 10 8.35 20.65 -11.63
C GLY A 10 7.80 20.43 -10.23
N SER A 11 8.44 19.56 -9.47
CA SER A 11 8.09 19.19 -8.12
C SER A 11 7.93 20.46 -7.27
N SER A 12 6.69 20.95 -7.19
CA SER A 12 6.33 21.82 -6.07
C SER A 12 6.62 20.97 -4.83
N SER A 13 7.58 21.40 -4.02
CA SER A 13 7.80 20.86 -2.70
C SER A 13 6.42 20.65 -2.08
N THR A 14 5.98 19.40 -1.98
CA THR A 14 4.77 19.08 -1.25
C THR A 14 5.05 19.57 0.15
N GLY A 15 4.45 20.68 0.56
CA GLY A 15 4.64 21.29 1.87
C GLY A 15 4.09 20.39 2.96
N LEU A 16 4.68 19.16 3.05
CA LEU A 16 4.39 18.20 4.10
C LEU A 16 4.89 18.80 5.41
N PRO A 17 4.06 18.88 6.40
CA PRO A 17 4.42 19.47 7.67
C PRO A 17 5.42 18.58 8.39
N GLN A 18 6.53 19.17 8.84
CA GLN A 18 7.49 18.53 9.72
C GLN A 18 6.90 18.42 11.14
N GLY A 19 6.67 17.20 11.63
CA GLY A 19 6.19 16.88 12.98
C GLY A 19 5.01 15.89 13.01
N LYS A 20 4.94 15.05 14.05
CA LYS A 20 3.83 14.09 14.24
C LYS A 20 2.50 14.83 14.34
N LYS A 21 1.62 14.61 13.37
CA LYS A 21 0.26 15.12 13.39
C LYS A 21 -0.70 14.02 13.82
N SER A 22 -1.78 14.42 14.49
CA SER A 22 -2.92 13.50 14.67
C SER A 22 -3.51 13.12 13.31
N ALA A 23 -4.19 11.96 13.22
CA ALA A 23 -4.89 11.52 12.01
C ALA A 23 -5.82 12.62 11.46
N VAL A 24 -6.57 13.28 12.36
CA VAL A 24 -7.43 14.43 12.00
C VAL A 24 -6.61 15.59 11.42
N GLY A 25 -5.41 15.85 11.96
CA GLY A 25 -4.52 16.91 11.46
C GLY A 25 -4.04 16.65 10.02
N TRP A 26 -3.75 15.39 9.69
CA TRP A 26 -3.40 14.99 8.32
C TRP A 26 -4.58 15.12 7.36
N LEU A 27 -5.76 14.64 7.76
CA LEU A 27 -6.97 14.76 6.93
C LEU A 27 -7.30 16.23 6.65
N MET A 28 -7.24 17.09 7.66
CA MET A 28 -7.48 18.52 7.51
C MET A 28 -6.42 19.20 6.63
N HIS A 29 -5.17 18.72 6.64
CA HIS A 29 -4.13 19.24 5.76
C HIS A 29 -4.50 19.07 4.28
N PHE A 30 -4.94 17.88 3.88
CA PHE A 30 -5.37 17.62 2.50
C PHE A 30 -6.71 18.28 2.17
N ALA A 31 -7.71 18.19 3.06
CA ALA A 31 -9.03 18.78 2.85
C ALA A 31 -8.99 20.32 2.74
N ARG A 32 -8.03 20.99 3.39
CA ARG A 32 -7.91 22.46 3.37
C ARG A 32 -7.69 23.02 1.96
N LYS A 33 -7.07 22.28 1.07
CA LYS A 33 -6.88 22.70 -0.34
C LYS A 33 -8.23 22.85 -1.05
N HIS A 34 -9.22 22.03 -0.69
CA HIS A 34 -10.53 21.93 -1.33
C HIS A 34 -11.66 22.55 -0.48
N LYS A 35 -11.31 23.40 0.52
CA LYS A 35 -12.24 23.99 1.49
C LYS A 35 -13.43 24.74 0.87
N ILE A 36 -13.23 25.38 -0.29
CA ILE A 36 -14.29 26.16 -0.97
C ILE A 36 -15.41 25.21 -1.43
N MET A 37 -15.06 24.06 -2.02
CA MET A 37 -16.04 23.08 -2.49
C MET A 37 -16.81 22.46 -1.31
N TYR A 38 -16.12 22.09 -0.23
CA TYR A 38 -16.78 21.60 0.99
C TYR A 38 -17.69 22.66 1.63
N SER A 39 -17.24 23.91 1.71
CA SER A 39 -18.08 24.99 2.26
C SER A 39 -19.32 25.23 1.40
N ALA A 40 -19.19 25.20 0.07
CA ALA A 40 -20.32 25.31 -0.86
C ALA A 40 -21.29 24.13 -0.70
N SER A 41 -20.76 22.91 -0.57
CA SER A 41 -21.57 21.70 -0.31
C SER A 41 -22.38 21.85 0.97
N VAL A 42 -21.77 22.23 2.09
CA VAL A 42 -22.45 22.45 3.38
C VAL A 42 -23.51 23.54 3.27
N PHE A 43 -23.20 24.64 2.59
CA PHE A 43 -24.20 25.73 2.40
C PHE A 43 -25.43 25.24 1.62
N VAL A 44 -25.21 24.51 0.53
CA VAL A 44 -26.32 23.95 -0.29
C VAL A 44 -27.09 22.88 0.51
N ALA A 45 -26.41 22.06 1.34
CA ALA A 45 -27.07 21.12 2.25
C ALA A 45 -28.02 21.82 3.22
N LEU A 46 -27.61 22.95 3.81
CA LEU A 46 -28.44 23.74 4.70
C LEU A 46 -29.66 24.34 3.98
N LEU A 47 -29.54 24.77 2.72
CA LEU A 47 -30.69 25.16 1.90
C LEU A 47 -31.65 23.99 1.70
N GLY A 48 -31.11 22.78 1.48
CA GLY A 48 -31.90 21.55 1.42
C GLY A 48 -32.65 21.25 2.72
N VAL A 49 -32.03 21.50 3.88
CA VAL A 49 -32.69 21.38 5.19
C VAL A 49 -33.87 22.36 5.30
N LEU A 50 -33.71 23.61 4.91
CA LEU A 50 -34.79 24.59 4.93
C LEU A 50 -35.96 24.17 4.04
N CYS A 51 -35.69 23.71 2.82
CA CYS A 51 -36.69 23.13 1.92
C CYS A 51 -37.37 21.89 2.50
N GLY A 52 -36.65 21.07 3.28
CA GLY A 52 -37.20 19.89 3.93
C GLY A 52 -38.05 20.18 5.16
N LEU A 53 -37.79 21.28 5.87
CA LEU A 53 -38.55 21.70 7.05
C LEU A 53 -39.82 22.51 6.71
N ALA A 54 -39.76 23.35 5.68
CA ALA A 54 -40.88 24.20 5.28
C ALA A 54 -42.21 23.45 5.07
N PRO A 55 -42.28 22.26 4.49
CA PRO A 55 -43.47 21.44 4.38
C PRO A 55 -44.20 21.17 5.71
N TYR A 56 -43.47 20.99 6.81
CA TYR A 56 -44.07 20.74 8.12
C TYR A 56 -44.84 21.98 8.63
N PHE A 57 -44.33 23.19 8.38
CA PHE A 57 -45.04 24.43 8.72
C PHE A 57 -46.30 24.58 7.86
N ILE A 58 -46.23 24.28 6.57
CA ILE A 58 -47.39 24.32 5.67
C ILE A 58 -48.43 23.30 6.11
N MET A 59 -48.03 22.05 6.43
CA MET A 59 -48.95 21.02 6.95
C MET A 59 -49.63 21.48 8.24
N GLY A 60 -48.88 22.12 9.16
CA GLY A 60 -49.46 22.69 10.38
C GLY A 60 -50.49 23.76 10.12
N ALA A 61 -50.23 24.68 9.19
CA ALA A 61 -51.21 25.70 8.76
C ALA A 61 -52.44 25.06 8.12
N MET A 62 -52.31 24.06 7.27
CA MET A 62 -53.41 23.31 6.68
C MET A 62 -54.29 22.65 7.75
N VAL A 63 -53.68 22.00 8.74
CA VAL A 63 -54.40 21.37 9.86
C VAL A 63 -55.16 22.43 10.68
N ALA A 64 -54.52 23.57 10.99
CA ALA A 64 -55.16 24.65 11.73
C ALA A 64 -56.41 25.21 11.00
N GLU A 65 -56.30 25.42 9.68
CA GLU A 65 -57.42 25.90 8.86
C GLU A 65 -58.52 24.84 8.73
N LEU A 66 -58.16 23.55 8.60
CA LEU A 66 -59.14 22.47 8.57
C LEU A 66 -59.96 22.40 9.88
N LEU A 67 -59.31 22.53 11.03
CA LEU A 67 -59.96 22.54 12.34
C LEU A 67 -60.82 23.77 12.55
N ARG A 68 -60.56 24.90 11.87
CA ARG A 68 -61.40 26.07 11.82
C ARG A 68 -62.62 25.91 10.90
N GLY A 69 -62.72 24.76 10.20
CA GLY A 69 -63.84 24.50 9.31
C GLY A 69 -63.69 25.07 7.89
N ASN A 70 -62.49 25.52 7.53
CA ASN A 70 -62.23 26.01 6.17
C ASN A 70 -62.26 24.82 5.17
N ARG A 71 -63.17 24.89 4.18
CA ARG A 71 -63.39 23.88 3.13
C ARG A 71 -62.97 24.37 1.75
N ASN A 72 -62.06 25.33 1.66
CA ASN A 72 -61.58 25.89 0.39
C ASN A 72 -60.59 24.90 -0.30
N TYR A 73 -61.09 24.05 -1.21
CA TYR A 73 -60.25 23.08 -1.95
C TYR A 73 -59.08 23.71 -2.70
N PRO A 74 -59.21 24.83 -3.44
CA PRO A 74 -58.10 25.52 -4.08
C PRO A 74 -56.97 25.88 -3.12
N TYR A 75 -57.26 26.29 -1.90
CA TYR A 75 -56.25 26.56 -0.86
C TYR A 75 -55.41 25.33 -0.53
N TYR A 76 -56.09 24.21 -0.25
CA TYR A 76 -55.37 22.96 0.09
C TYR A 76 -54.57 22.42 -1.08
N LEU A 77 -55.13 22.50 -2.30
CA LEU A 77 -54.40 22.09 -3.51
C LEU A 77 -53.12 22.93 -3.70
N ALA A 78 -53.23 24.26 -3.55
CA ALA A 78 -52.06 25.15 -3.63
C ALA A 78 -51.01 24.83 -2.58
N MET A 79 -51.40 24.55 -1.32
CA MET A 79 -50.49 24.16 -0.25
C MET A 79 -49.80 22.80 -0.55
N CYS A 80 -50.53 21.81 -1.09
CA CYS A 80 -49.97 20.55 -1.52
C CYS A 80 -48.92 20.71 -2.65
N LEU A 81 -49.21 21.59 -3.62
CA LEU A 81 -48.27 21.91 -4.68
C LEU A 81 -46.99 22.59 -4.16
N TRP A 82 -47.13 23.50 -3.16
CA TRP A 82 -45.97 24.07 -2.48
C TRP A 82 -45.16 23.05 -1.72
N ILE A 83 -45.79 22.11 -1.00
CA ILE A 83 -45.11 21.00 -0.33
C ILE A 83 -44.33 20.17 -1.35
N LEU A 84 -44.94 19.83 -2.49
CA LEU A 84 -44.27 19.08 -3.55
C LEU A 84 -43.08 19.85 -4.12
N ALA A 85 -43.25 21.15 -4.41
CA ALA A 85 -42.15 21.99 -4.94
C ALA A 85 -40.97 22.08 -3.96
N LEU A 86 -41.23 22.21 -2.67
CA LEU A 86 -40.22 22.27 -1.62
C LEU A 86 -39.48 20.93 -1.49
N TRP A 87 -40.17 19.79 -1.57
CA TRP A 87 -39.54 18.49 -1.53
C TRP A 87 -38.67 18.23 -2.77
N LEU A 88 -39.12 18.64 -3.95
CA LEU A 88 -38.31 18.63 -5.16
C LEU A 88 -37.06 19.50 -4.98
N GLY A 89 -37.23 20.70 -4.44
CA GLY A 89 -36.10 21.58 -4.10
C GLY A 89 -35.11 20.93 -3.13
N ARG A 90 -35.62 20.24 -2.10
CA ARG A 90 -34.79 19.48 -1.16
C ARG A 90 -33.93 18.42 -1.89
N VAL A 91 -34.54 17.64 -2.79
CA VAL A 91 -33.82 16.62 -3.56
C VAL A 91 -32.73 17.27 -4.43
N ILE A 92 -33.06 18.33 -5.16
CA ILE A 92 -32.13 19.05 -6.02
C ILE A 92 -30.92 19.59 -5.20
N PHE A 93 -31.21 20.26 -4.06
CA PHE A 93 -30.13 20.79 -3.22
C PHE A 93 -29.27 19.67 -2.60
N HIS A 94 -29.89 18.54 -2.24
CA HIS A 94 -29.15 17.37 -1.73
C HIS A 94 -28.20 16.83 -2.79
N GLU A 95 -28.66 16.60 -4.03
CA GLU A 95 -27.84 16.10 -5.13
C GLU A 95 -26.67 17.05 -5.47
N ILE A 96 -26.94 18.36 -5.54
CA ILE A 96 -25.89 19.35 -5.78
C ILE A 96 -24.86 19.35 -4.64
N SER A 97 -25.32 19.32 -3.40
CA SER A 97 -24.46 19.30 -2.22
C SER A 97 -23.56 18.07 -2.20
N THR A 98 -24.15 16.88 -2.39
CA THR A 98 -23.44 15.61 -2.42
C THR A 98 -22.44 15.58 -3.58
N GLY A 99 -22.86 16.01 -4.78
CA GLY A 99 -21.98 16.09 -5.95
C GLY A 99 -20.74 16.97 -5.72
N LEU A 100 -20.91 18.16 -5.10
CA LEU A 100 -19.78 19.03 -4.75
C LEU A 100 -18.85 18.38 -3.72
N SER A 101 -19.41 17.69 -2.72
CA SER A 101 -18.63 17.00 -1.70
C SER A 101 -17.84 15.82 -2.30
N HIS A 102 -18.42 15.00 -3.16
CA HIS A 102 -17.73 13.92 -3.86
C HIS A 102 -16.58 14.44 -4.73
N MET A 103 -16.81 15.51 -5.50
CA MET A 103 -15.75 16.12 -6.32
C MET A 103 -14.55 16.57 -5.46
N ALA A 104 -14.84 17.23 -4.32
CA ALA A 104 -13.81 17.64 -3.38
C ALA A 104 -13.07 16.42 -2.78
N THR A 105 -13.81 15.39 -2.41
CA THR A 105 -13.28 14.16 -1.80
C THR A 105 -12.38 13.41 -2.77
N PHE A 106 -12.79 13.16 -4.01
CA PHE A 106 -11.92 12.51 -5.01
C PHE A 106 -10.63 13.29 -5.24
N SER A 107 -10.69 14.63 -5.21
CA SER A 107 -9.47 15.46 -5.30
C SER A 107 -8.56 15.27 -4.08
N VAL A 108 -9.12 15.17 -2.87
CA VAL A 108 -8.36 14.85 -1.64
C VAL A 108 -7.72 13.47 -1.72
N LEU A 109 -8.45 12.45 -2.20
CA LEU A 109 -7.92 11.10 -2.35
C LEU A 109 -6.77 11.05 -3.37
N ALA A 110 -6.91 11.79 -4.48
CA ALA A 110 -5.83 11.93 -5.46
C ALA A 110 -4.56 12.58 -4.85
N ASP A 111 -4.74 13.66 -4.07
CA ASP A 111 -3.64 14.33 -3.36
C ASP A 111 -2.94 13.39 -2.35
N ILE A 112 -3.72 12.58 -1.61
CA ILE A 112 -3.18 11.59 -0.66
C ILE A 112 -2.37 10.53 -1.41
N ARG A 113 -2.90 9.96 -2.50
CA ARG A 113 -2.21 8.94 -3.30
C ARG A 113 -0.92 9.48 -3.90
N GLN A 114 -0.97 10.69 -4.46
CA GLN A 114 0.22 11.33 -4.98
C GLN A 114 1.27 11.52 -3.89
N ALA A 115 0.88 12.03 -2.71
CA ALA A 115 1.80 12.21 -1.59
C ALA A 115 2.42 10.89 -1.12
N LEU A 116 1.64 9.78 -1.09
CA LEU A 116 2.15 8.45 -0.76
C LEU A 116 3.15 7.94 -1.80
N CYS A 117 2.85 8.08 -3.09
CA CYS A 117 3.77 7.67 -4.17
C CYS A 117 5.07 8.49 -4.15
N ASP A 118 4.97 9.81 -4.00
CA ASP A 118 6.13 10.70 -3.88
C ASP A 118 6.97 10.37 -2.65
N LYS A 119 6.32 9.99 -1.54
CA LYS A 119 6.97 9.57 -0.31
C LYS A 119 7.71 8.26 -0.49
N LEU A 120 7.07 7.24 -1.07
CA LEU A 120 7.69 5.92 -1.31
C LEU A 120 8.96 6.02 -2.16
N TYR A 121 8.97 6.92 -3.14
CA TYR A 121 10.16 7.17 -3.95
C TYR A 121 11.36 7.71 -3.14
N ARG A 122 11.09 8.46 -2.06
CA ARG A 122 12.11 9.10 -1.21
C ARG A 122 12.49 8.26 0.01
N LEU A 123 11.74 7.21 0.31
CA LEU A 123 12.04 6.33 1.43
C LEU A 123 13.20 5.39 1.11
N PRO A 124 13.99 4.97 2.11
CA PRO A 124 14.94 3.88 1.95
C PRO A 124 14.24 2.62 1.44
N LEU A 125 14.90 1.88 0.54
CA LEU A 125 14.33 0.65 -0.04
C LEU A 125 13.97 -0.37 1.03
N GLY A 126 14.66 -0.40 2.18
CA GLY A 126 14.36 -1.27 3.31
C GLY A 126 12.91 -1.18 3.76
N PHE A 127 12.38 0.03 3.85
CA PHE A 127 10.98 0.24 4.22
C PHE A 127 10.00 -0.46 3.26
N VAL A 128 10.30 -0.45 1.96
CA VAL A 128 9.46 -1.07 0.93
C VAL A 128 9.60 -2.60 0.92
N VAL A 129 10.83 -3.11 1.12
CA VAL A 129 11.12 -4.55 1.09
C VAL A 129 10.60 -5.28 2.35
N GLU A 130 10.60 -4.63 3.50
CA GLU A 130 10.10 -5.19 4.76
C GLU A 130 8.57 -5.32 4.80
N ARG A 131 7.87 -4.57 3.95
CA ARG A 131 6.41 -4.65 3.83
C ARG A 131 6.02 -5.45 2.60
N SER A 132 4.93 -6.22 2.73
CA SER A 132 4.42 -6.92 1.56
C SER A 132 3.89 -5.94 0.52
N SER A 133 4.10 -6.22 -0.77
CA SER A 133 3.53 -5.42 -1.87
C SER A 133 2.00 -5.35 -1.79
N GLY A 134 1.36 -6.40 -1.27
CA GLY A 134 -0.08 -6.44 -0.99
C GLY A 134 -0.51 -5.45 0.10
N GLU A 135 0.28 -5.29 1.17
CA GLU A 135 0.01 -4.31 2.23
C GLU A 135 0.10 -2.88 1.70
N LEU A 136 1.16 -2.55 0.98
CA LEU A 136 1.33 -1.22 0.37
C LEU A 136 0.23 -0.92 -0.66
N LYS A 137 -0.09 -1.88 -1.53
CA LYS A 137 -1.21 -1.77 -2.47
C LYS A 137 -2.52 -1.52 -1.73
N SER A 138 -2.82 -2.31 -0.70
CA SER A 138 -4.04 -2.15 0.08
C SER A 138 -4.12 -0.75 0.71
N THR A 139 -3.02 -0.25 1.28
CA THR A 139 -3.00 1.09 1.89
C THR A 139 -3.22 2.19 0.85
N ILE A 140 -2.51 2.15 -0.31
CA ILE A 140 -2.55 3.21 -1.33
C ILE A 140 -3.89 3.21 -2.08
N VAL A 141 -4.46 2.04 -2.36
CA VAL A 141 -5.66 1.91 -3.19
C VAL A 141 -6.89 1.71 -2.32
N GLU A 142 -7.00 0.57 -1.64
CA GLU A 142 -8.25 0.12 -1.00
C GLU A 142 -8.58 0.91 0.27
N ARG A 143 -7.57 1.18 1.13
CA ARG A 143 -7.76 1.95 2.36
C ARG A 143 -8.07 3.41 2.06
N VAL A 144 -7.34 4.03 1.14
CA VAL A 144 -7.60 5.40 0.71
C VAL A 144 -8.97 5.50 0.07
N ASP A 145 -9.42 4.54 -0.77
CA ASP A 145 -10.77 4.53 -1.32
C ASP A 145 -11.85 4.44 -0.24
N SER A 146 -11.63 3.65 0.80
CA SER A 146 -12.61 3.51 1.88
C SER A 146 -12.83 4.77 2.72
N ILE A 147 -11.98 5.79 2.61
CA ILE A 147 -12.19 7.13 3.18
C ILE A 147 -13.27 7.90 2.40
N GLU A 148 -13.47 7.59 1.12
CA GLU A 148 -14.34 8.34 0.20
C GLU A 148 -15.75 8.52 0.77
N THR A 149 -16.44 7.41 1.04
CA THR A 149 -17.82 7.43 1.52
C THR A 149 -17.97 8.28 2.78
N ALA A 150 -17.07 8.10 3.75
CA ALA A 150 -17.11 8.85 4.99
C ALA A 150 -16.84 10.35 4.76
N LEU A 151 -15.79 10.70 4.00
CA LEU A 151 -15.39 12.08 3.80
C LEU A 151 -16.39 12.87 2.93
N ALA A 152 -17.00 12.22 1.93
CA ALA A 152 -17.98 12.83 1.05
C ALA A 152 -19.29 13.15 1.78
N HIS A 153 -19.72 12.29 2.70
CA HIS A 153 -21.02 12.41 3.37
C HIS A 153 -20.95 13.09 4.74
N ILE A 154 -19.84 12.94 5.50
CA ILE A 154 -19.72 13.50 6.86
C ILE A 154 -19.97 15.01 6.88
N LEU A 155 -19.29 15.80 6.06
CA LEU A 155 -19.38 17.25 6.16
C LEU A 155 -20.79 17.79 5.81
N PRO A 156 -21.38 17.51 4.63
CA PRO A 156 -22.70 18.03 4.30
C PRO A 156 -23.82 17.35 5.08
N GLU A 157 -23.82 16.03 5.19
CA GLU A 157 -24.94 15.30 5.79
C GLU A 157 -24.95 15.39 7.32
N PHE A 158 -23.80 15.28 7.98
CA PHE A 158 -23.73 15.46 9.44
C PHE A 158 -24.21 16.86 9.83
N THR A 159 -23.80 17.89 9.07
CA THR A 159 -24.25 19.28 9.30
C THR A 159 -25.75 19.42 9.07
N ALA A 160 -26.28 18.85 7.99
CA ALA A 160 -27.71 18.87 7.68
C ALA A 160 -28.55 18.10 8.72
N ASN A 161 -28.06 16.89 9.08
CA ASN A 161 -28.75 16.02 10.04
C ASN A 161 -28.67 16.53 11.48
N LEU A 162 -27.76 17.44 11.80
CA LEU A 162 -27.69 18.12 13.09
C LEU A 162 -28.57 19.40 13.07
N ALA A 163 -28.52 20.18 11.98
CA ALA A 163 -29.24 21.43 11.85
C ALA A 163 -30.79 21.24 11.82
N GLY A 164 -31.26 20.20 11.10
CA GLY A 164 -32.68 19.89 10.98
C GLY A 164 -33.38 19.67 12.33
N PRO A 165 -32.98 18.67 13.11
CA PRO A 165 -33.52 18.40 14.45
C PRO A 165 -33.41 19.59 15.40
N LEU A 166 -32.28 20.31 15.35
CA LEU A 166 -32.09 21.50 16.18
C LEU A 166 -33.16 22.60 15.86
N CYS A 167 -33.38 22.89 14.58
CA CYS A 167 -34.41 23.83 14.14
C CYS A 167 -35.79 23.36 14.56
N VAL A 168 -36.13 22.08 14.38
CA VAL A 168 -37.40 21.50 14.79
C VAL A 168 -37.60 21.61 16.32
N ALA A 169 -36.61 21.24 17.09
CA ALA A 169 -36.64 21.31 18.55
C ALA A 169 -36.87 22.76 19.02
N ILE A 170 -36.05 23.70 18.51
CA ILE A 170 -36.21 25.12 18.84
C ILE A 170 -37.64 25.59 18.54
N TYR A 171 -38.19 25.23 17.37
CA TYR A 171 -39.53 25.62 17.00
C TYR A 171 -40.58 25.01 17.93
N ILE A 172 -40.50 23.73 18.30
CA ILE A 172 -41.43 23.12 19.27
C ILE A 172 -41.35 23.86 20.61
N PHE A 173 -40.16 24.26 21.08
CA PHE A 173 -40.01 25.07 22.30
C PHE A 173 -40.69 26.43 22.21
N THR A 174 -40.75 27.09 21.03
CA THR A 174 -41.46 28.36 20.85
C THR A 174 -42.98 28.18 20.86
N LEU A 175 -43.48 26.99 20.51
CA LEU A 175 -44.91 26.66 20.55
C LEU A 175 -45.38 26.35 21.99
N ASP A 176 -44.66 25.44 22.67
CA ASP A 176 -44.89 25.10 24.08
C ASP A 176 -43.62 24.44 24.66
N TRP A 177 -43.02 25.08 25.67
CA TRP A 177 -41.75 24.59 26.26
C TRP A 177 -41.91 23.22 26.94
N ARG A 178 -43.10 22.89 27.47
CA ARG A 178 -43.38 21.59 28.10
C ARG A 178 -43.37 20.46 27.06
N MET A 179 -43.95 20.75 25.90
CA MET A 179 -43.92 19.84 24.77
C MET A 179 -42.53 19.71 24.15
N GLY A 180 -41.74 20.81 24.17
CA GLY A 180 -40.32 20.76 23.81
C GLY A 180 -39.54 19.79 24.68
N LEU A 181 -39.68 19.85 26.00
CA LEU A 181 -39.08 18.90 26.93
C LEU A 181 -39.59 17.47 26.70
N ALA A 182 -40.89 17.30 26.47
CA ALA A 182 -41.49 15.99 26.20
C ALA A 182 -40.94 15.35 24.91
N SER A 183 -40.68 16.14 23.87
CA SER A 183 -40.12 15.66 22.60
C SER A 183 -38.68 15.21 22.70
N LEU A 184 -37.94 15.72 23.66
CA LEU A 184 -36.53 15.35 23.90
C LEU A 184 -36.36 14.33 25.04
N ALA A 185 -37.41 13.89 25.71
CA ALA A 185 -37.34 13.04 26.91
C ALA A 185 -36.68 11.68 26.66
N THR A 186 -36.75 11.16 25.44
CA THR A 186 -36.14 9.86 25.08
C THR A 186 -34.66 9.96 24.72
N ILE A 187 -34.14 11.14 24.38
CA ILE A 187 -32.76 11.37 23.98
C ILE A 187 -31.76 10.97 25.11
N PRO A 188 -31.94 11.37 26.39
CA PRO A 188 -31.03 10.96 27.45
C PRO A 188 -30.93 9.45 27.58
N VAL A 189 -32.03 8.71 27.44
CA VAL A 189 -32.03 7.23 27.47
C VAL A 189 -31.24 6.66 26.31
N GLY A 190 -31.44 7.20 25.10
CA GLY A 190 -30.67 6.83 23.91
C GLY A 190 -29.18 7.12 24.07
N VAL A 191 -28.81 8.30 24.59
CA VAL A 191 -27.41 8.67 24.83
C VAL A 191 -26.74 7.73 25.83
N VAL A 192 -27.38 7.42 26.96
CA VAL A 192 -26.84 6.46 27.94
C VAL A 192 -26.64 5.08 27.32
N ALA A 193 -27.61 4.61 26.54
CA ALA A 193 -27.51 3.34 25.83
C ALA A 193 -26.36 3.36 24.82
N TYR A 194 -26.19 4.43 24.06
CA TYR A 194 -25.09 4.60 23.10
C TYR A 194 -23.71 4.61 23.80
N VAL A 195 -23.55 5.39 24.85
CA VAL A 195 -22.29 5.45 25.62
C VAL A 195 -21.93 4.08 26.20
N THR A 196 -22.93 3.34 26.70
CA THR A 196 -22.74 1.98 27.21
C THR A 196 -22.33 1.01 26.07
N MET A 197 -22.94 1.14 24.88
CA MET A 197 -22.60 0.37 23.70
C MET A 197 -21.15 0.63 23.25
N MET A 198 -20.71 1.88 23.29
CA MET A 198 -19.35 2.29 22.89
C MET A 198 -18.28 1.97 23.93
N SER A 199 -18.66 1.50 25.12
CA SER A 199 -17.71 1.14 26.16
C SER A 199 -16.78 0.02 25.72
N GLY A 200 -15.46 0.27 25.75
CA GLY A 200 -14.43 -0.66 25.30
C GLY A 200 -14.42 -0.91 23.77
N TYR A 201 -15.02 -0.01 22.98
CA TYR A 201 -15.08 -0.14 21.50
C TYR A 201 -13.70 -0.29 20.87
N GLU A 202 -12.74 0.57 21.24
CA GLU A 202 -11.38 0.56 20.68
C GLU A 202 -10.67 -0.78 20.89
N GLU A 203 -10.72 -1.31 22.12
CA GLU A 203 -10.11 -2.61 22.44
C GLU A 203 -10.75 -3.74 21.62
N LYS A 204 -12.09 -3.78 21.58
CA LYS A 204 -12.86 -4.81 20.86
C LYS A 204 -12.62 -4.72 19.35
N TYR A 205 -12.58 -3.51 18.81
CA TYR A 205 -12.30 -3.25 17.40
C TYR A 205 -10.88 -3.70 17.04
N ASN A 206 -9.87 -3.30 17.82
CA ASN A 206 -8.48 -3.68 17.60
C ASN A 206 -8.29 -5.21 17.68
N ASN A 207 -8.91 -5.87 18.66
CA ASN A 207 -8.88 -7.34 18.73
C ASN A 207 -9.46 -8.00 17.49
N THR A 208 -10.56 -7.45 16.95
CA THR A 208 -11.17 -7.95 15.71
C THR A 208 -10.24 -7.76 14.52
N ILE A 209 -9.59 -6.60 14.39
CA ILE A 209 -8.59 -6.35 13.34
C ILE A 209 -7.43 -7.34 13.43
N VAL A 210 -6.86 -7.56 14.62
CA VAL A 210 -5.75 -8.50 14.82
C VAL A 210 -6.14 -9.92 14.39
N LYS A 211 -7.34 -10.39 14.76
CA LYS A 211 -7.83 -11.71 14.36
C LYS A 211 -8.11 -11.81 12.87
N THR A 212 -8.66 -10.75 12.26
CA THR A 212 -8.89 -10.70 10.81
C THR A 212 -7.56 -10.70 10.04
N LYS A 213 -6.55 -9.95 10.51
CA LYS A 213 -5.21 -9.96 9.91
C LYS A 213 -4.60 -11.36 9.98
N ALA A 214 -4.64 -12.00 11.14
CA ALA A 214 -4.12 -13.37 11.31
C ALA A 214 -4.81 -14.38 10.39
N LEU A 215 -6.12 -14.26 10.18
CA LEU A 215 -6.86 -15.09 9.22
C LEU A 215 -6.40 -14.85 7.78
N ASN A 216 -6.23 -13.58 7.39
CA ASN A 216 -5.76 -13.22 6.06
C ASN A 216 -4.34 -13.74 5.80
N ASP A 217 -3.43 -13.60 6.77
CA ASP A 217 -2.06 -14.10 6.67
C ASP A 217 -2.03 -15.62 6.46
N ILE A 218 -2.86 -16.36 7.21
CA ILE A 218 -2.99 -17.82 7.06
C ILE A 218 -3.63 -18.19 5.70
N ALA A 219 -4.60 -17.41 5.22
CA ALA A 219 -5.21 -17.61 3.90
C ALA A 219 -4.18 -17.46 2.77
N VAL A 220 -3.36 -16.40 2.84
CA VAL A 220 -2.28 -16.16 1.88
C VAL A 220 -1.23 -17.28 1.95
N GLU A 221 -0.79 -17.70 3.16
CA GLU A 221 0.11 -18.84 3.36
C GLU A 221 -0.45 -20.10 2.72
N TYR A 222 -1.76 -20.38 2.92
CA TYR A 222 -2.43 -21.54 2.35
C TYR A 222 -2.49 -21.51 0.82
N ILE A 223 -2.83 -20.36 0.23
CA ILE A 223 -2.91 -20.17 -1.24
C ILE A 223 -1.53 -20.32 -1.87
N ASN A 224 -0.52 -19.62 -1.36
CA ASN A 224 0.83 -19.67 -1.89
C ASN A 224 1.49 -21.05 -1.70
N GLY A 225 1.17 -21.74 -0.62
CA GLY A 225 1.68 -23.07 -0.29
C GLY A 225 0.89 -24.24 -0.90
N VAL A 226 -0.17 -23.99 -1.69
CA VAL A 226 -1.09 -25.05 -2.15
C VAL A 226 -0.40 -26.18 -2.93
N GLN A 227 0.63 -25.85 -3.72
CA GLN A 227 1.41 -26.85 -4.46
C GLN A 227 2.17 -27.79 -3.51
N VAL A 228 2.81 -27.23 -2.49
CA VAL A 228 3.54 -28.00 -1.46
C VAL A 228 2.57 -28.84 -0.64
N ILE A 229 1.44 -28.26 -0.22
CA ILE A 229 0.40 -28.94 0.53
C ILE A 229 -0.11 -30.16 -0.23
N LYS A 230 -0.37 -30.02 -1.55
CA LYS A 230 -0.80 -31.11 -2.42
C LYS A 230 0.29 -32.16 -2.59
N ALA A 231 1.55 -31.73 -2.87
CA ALA A 231 2.68 -32.64 -3.09
C ALA A 231 2.97 -33.52 -1.87
N PHE A 232 2.86 -32.96 -0.66
CA PHE A 232 3.17 -33.67 0.59
C PHE A 232 1.95 -34.23 1.33
N GLY A 233 0.76 -34.15 0.76
CA GLY A 233 -0.48 -34.68 1.35
C GLY A 233 -0.91 -34.05 2.67
N LYS A 234 -0.42 -32.82 3.00
CA LYS A 234 -0.69 -32.11 4.27
C LYS A 234 -1.99 -31.31 4.28
N VAL A 235 -2.93 -31.63 3.41
CA VAL A 235 -4.20 -30.91 3.24
C VAL A 235 -4.97 -30.76 4.56
N ARG A 236 -5.05 -31.84 5.36
CA ARG A 236 -5.84 -31.87 6.60
C ARG A 236 -5.29 -30.94 7.70
N SER A 237 -3.96 -30.89 7.88
CA SER A 237 -3.32 -30.05 8.90
C SER A 237 -3.38 -28.57 8.54
N SER A 238 -3.11 -28.22 7.30
CA SER A 238 -3.16 -26.83 6.81
C SER A 238 -4.58 -26.28 6.82
N TYR A 239 -5.57 -27.09 6.42
CA TYR A 239 -6.98 -26.75 6.50
C TYR A 239 -7.45 -26.53 7.94
N SER A 240 -7.02 -27.35 8.89
CA SER A 240 -7.40 -27.19 10.31
C SER A 240 -6.85 -25.89 10.92
N LYS A 241 -5.64 -25.43 10.50
CA LYS A 241 -5.07 -24.14 10.91
C LYS A 241 -5.95 -22.98 10.43
N PHE A 242 -6.36 -23.01 9.16
CA PHE A 242 -7.27 -22.01 8.59
C PHE A 242 -8.63 -21.97 9.29
N VAL A 243 -9.27 -23.13 9.47
CA VAL A 243 -10.59 -23.23 10.14
C VAL A 243 -10.51 -22.72 11.58
N ARG A 244 -9.42 -23.01 12.30
CA ARG A 244 -9.22 -22.51 13.65
C ARG A 244 -9.13 -20.99 13.69
N ALA A 245 -8.33 -20.37 12.82
CA ALA A 245 -8.22 -18.92 12.73
C ALA A 245 -9.56 -18.25 12.37
N ALA A 246 -10.31 -18.86 11.44
CA ALA A 246 -11.64 -18.39 11.07
C ALA A 246 -12.63 -18.45 12.25
N ARG A 247 -12.59 -19.53 13.04
CA ARG A 247 -13.41 -19.65 14.25
C ARG A 247 -13.02 -18.64 15.32
N GLU A 248 -11.73 -18.47 15.59
CA GLU A 248 -11.25 -17.48 16.56
C GLU A 248 -11.68 -16.04 16.16
N GLY A 249 -11.64 -15.70 14.88
CA GLY A 249 -12.15 -14.43 14.37
C GLY A 249 -13.67 -14.30 14.57
N ALA A 250 -14.42 -15.34 14.21
CA ALA A 250 -15.87 -15.38 14.39
C ALA A 250 -16.27 -15.28 15.87
N ASP A 251 -15.61 -16.02 16.75
CA ASP A 251 -15.88 -16.00 18.20
C ASP A 251 -15.58 -14.63 18.82
N CYS A 252 -14.49 -13.98 18.37
CA CYS A 252 -14.16 -12.61 18.78
C CYS A 252 -15.28 -11.63 18.40
N PHE A 253 -15.73 -11.68 17.16
CA PHE A 253 -16.80 -10.81 16.67
C PHE A 253 -18.15 -11.10 17.34
N ILE A 254 -18.52 -12.36 17.52
CA ILE A 254 -19.75 -12.79 18.22
C ILE A 254 -19.69 -12.32 19.68
N GLY A 255 -18.54 -12.46 20.35
CA GLY A 255 -18.34 -11.96 21.70
C GLY A 255 -18.56 -10.46 21.83
N TRP A 256 -18.01 -9.69 20.88
CA TRP A 256 -18.25 -8.26 20.79
C TRP A 256 -19.71 -7.92 20.57
N MET A 257 -20.35 -8.51 19.54
CA MET A 257 -21.78 -8.28 19.26
C MET A 257 -22.65 -8.61 20.48
N ARG A 258 -22.40 -9.75 21.13
CA ARG A 258 -23.14 -10.16 22.34
C ARG A 258 -23.00 -9.15 23.48
N SER A 259 -21.84 -8.52 23.63
CA SER A 259 -21.62 -7.49 24.67
C SER A 259 -22.36 -6.17 24.38
N CYS A 260 -22.66 -5.88 23.11
CA CYS A 260 -23.28 -4.61 22.69
C CYS A 260 -24.78 -4.73 22.40
N ILE A 261 -25.31 -5.94 22.13
CA ILE A 261 -26.65 -6.16 21.58
C ILE A 261 -27.78 -5.56 22.45
N THR A 262 -27.68 -5.68 23.77
CA THR A 262 -28.69 -5.12 24.69
C THR A 262 -28.74 -3.59 24.63
N SER A 263 -27.56 -2.94 24.75
CA SER A 263 -27.46 -1.48 24.67
C SER A 263 -27.85 -0.97 23.29
N SER A 264 -27.44 -1.67 22.23
CA SER A 264 -27.82 -1.35 20.85
C SER A 264 -29.35 -1.42 20.66
N ASN A 265 -30.00 -2.48 21.15
CA ASN A 265 -31.45 -2.61 21.06
C ASN A 265 -32.17 -1.50 21.84
N ILE A 266 -31.70 -1.19 23.06
CA ILE A 266 -32.27 -0.07 23.84
C ILE A 266 -32.11 1.24 23.06
N PHE A 267 -30.95 1.52 22.50
CA PHE A 267 -30.70 2.70 21.69
C PHE A 267 -31.68 2.82 20.51
N HIS A 268 -31.79 1.74 19.70
CA HIS A 268 -32.64 1.72 18.51
C HIS A 268 -34.15 1.75 18.79
N VAL A 269 -34.57 1.36 19.97
CA VAL A 269 -35.98 1.40 20.39
C VAL A 269 -36.31 2.67 21.15
N ALA A 270 -35.47 3.07 22.11
CA ALA A 270 -35.77 4.21 22.97
C ALA A 270 -35.68 5.55 22.24
N LEU A 271 -34.66 5.72 21.38
CA LEU A 271 -34.42 6.98 20.71
C LEU A 271 -35.58 7.39 19.77
N PRO A 272 -36.15 6.49 18.91
CA PRO A 272 -37.31 6.82 18.07
C PRO A 272 -38.65 6.99 18.82
N ALA A 273 -38.72 6.57 20.06
CA ALA A 273 -39.96 6.50 20.82
C ALA A 273 -40.43 7.87 21.37
N THR A 274 -40.18 8.99 20.66
CA THR A 274 -40.55 10.36 21.09
C THR A 274 -42.05 10.53 21.43
N LEU A 275 -42.90 9.78 20.76
CA LEU A 275 -44.34 9.82 21.01
C LEU A 275 -44.74 9.34 22.41
N ILE A 276 -43.88 8.54 23.08
CA ILE A 276 -44.11 8.10 24.47
C ILE A 276 -44.18 9.32 25.44
N GLY A 277 -43.39 10.37 25.18
CA GLY A 277 -43.45 11.61 25.94
C GLY A 277 -44.54 12.54 25.44
N ILE A 278 -44.65 12.72 24.12
CA ILE A 278 -45.50 13.70 23.47
C ILE A 278 -46.99 13.37 23.66
N LEU A 279 -47.42 12.13 23.45
CA LEU A 279 -48.86 11.80 23.48
C LEU A 279 -49.46 11.92 24.87
N PRO A 280 -48.91 11.36 25.98
CA PRO A 280 -49.48 11.49 27.29
C PRO A 280 -49.48 12.93 27.80
N ILE A 281 -48.37 13.64 27.69
CA ILE A 281 -48.21 15.03 28.18
C ILE A 281 -49.06 15.95 27.32
N GLY A 282 -48.98 15.86 26.00
CA GLY A 282 -49.78 16.66 25.08
C GLY A 282 -51.29 16.41 25.22
N GLY A 283 -51.71 15.15 25.39
CA GLY A 283 -53.09 14.78 25.64
C GLY A 283 -53.62 15.34 26.95
N LEU A 284 -52.83 15.35 28.03
CA LEU A 284 -53.17 15.98 29.29
C LEU A 284 -53.31 17.49 29.14
N LEU A 285 -52.35 18.18 28.48
CA LEU A 285 -52.37 19.61 28.26
C LEU A 285 -53.54 20.05 27.35
N TYR A 286 -53.88 19.24 26.34
CA TYR A 286 -55.05 19.46 25.50
C TYR A 286 -56.35 19.33 26.33
N ARG A 287 -56.46 18.26 27.15
CA ARG A 287 -57.64 18.04 28.00
C ARG A 287 -57.82 19.14 29.04
N THR A 288 -56.76 19.73 29.56
CA THR A 288 -56.80 20.88 30.50
C THR A 288 -57.05 22.24 29.78
N GLY A 289 -57.17 22.24 28.45
CA GLY A 289 -57.42 23.46 27.66
C GLY A 289 -56.19 24.39 27.53
N THR A 290 -55.01 23.95 27.98
CA THR A 290 -53.78 24.76 27.94
C THR A 290 -53.00 24.61 26.62
N LEU A 291 -53.30 23.60 25.80
CA LEU A 291 -52.68 23.37 24.49
C LEU A 291 -53.77 23.26 23.41
N PRO A 292 -53.77 24.11 22.37
CA PRO A 292 -54.72 23.99 21.25
C PRO A 292 -54.52 22.69 20.46
N ALA A 293 -55.62 22.10 19.94
CA ALA A 293 -55.56 20.88 19.14
C ALA A 293 -54.64 21.00 17.92
N SER A 294 -54.68 22.15 17.22
CA SER A 294 -53.82 22.40 16.04
C SER A 294 -52.33 22.38 16.38
N VAL A 295 -51.95 22.95 17.51
CA VAL A 295 -50.57 22.97 17.99
C VAL A 295 -50.14 21.56 18.41
N PHE A 296 -51.02 20.82 19.10
CA PHE A 296 -50.72 19.46 19.51
C PHE A 296 -50.44 18.52 18.31
N ILE A 297 -51.33 18.58 17.28
CA ILE A 297 -51.15 17.79 16.05
C ILE A 297 -49.88 18.22 15.31
N LEU A 298 -49.62 19.52 15.21
CA LEU A 298 -48.40 20.02 14.60
C LEU A 298 -47.12 19.46 15.28
N ILE A 299 -47.07 19.47 16.60
CA ILE A 299 -45.94 18.95 17.37
C ILE A 299 -45.75 17.44 17.12
N ILE A 300 -46.84 16.65 17.05
CA ILE A 300 -46.79 15.24 16.70
C ILE A 300 -46.11 15.07 15.32
N ILE A 301 -46.55 15.79 14.31
CA ILE A 301 -46.03 15.73 12.96
C ILE A 301 -44.55 16.11 12.94
N MET A 302 -44.18 17.21 13.60
CA MET A 302 -42.78 17.69 13.62
C MET A 302 -41.83 16.76 14.37
N SER A 303 -42.30 16.07 15.40
CA SER A 303 -41.48 15.18 16.20
C SER A 303 -40.86 14.03 15.40
N PHE A 304 -41.51 13.61 14.31
CA PHE A 304 -40.91 12.61 13.39
C PHE A 304 -39.68 13.16 12.64
N GLY A 305 -39.58 14.48 12.49
CA GLY A 305 -38.44 15.13 11.86
C GLY A 305 -37.17 15.22 12.75
N ILE A 306 -37.27 14.90 14.06
CA ILE A 306 -36.13 15.01 14.99
C ILE A 306 -35.25 13.77 14.92
N ILE A 307 -35.83 12.58 14.96
CA ILE A 307 -35.09 11.35 15.30
C ILE A 307 -34.33 10.75 14.14
N THR A 308 -34.93 10.65 12.96
CA THR A 308 -34.27 10.07 11.78
C THR A 308 -32.93 10.72 11.47
N PRO A 309 -32.82 12.08 11.45
CA PRO A 309 -31.50 12.71 11.24
C PRO A 309 -30.50 12.46 12.39
N ILE A 310 -30.98 12.40 13.65
CA ILE A 310 -30.09 12.09 14.79
C ILE A 310 -29.51 10.68 14.65
N MET A 311 -30.32 9.70 14.24
CA MET A 311 -29.83 8.34 13.97
C MET A 311 -28.80 8.31 12.85
N ALA A 312 -28.99 9.09 11.79
CA ALA A 312 -28.01 9.23 10.73
C ALA A 312 -26.68 9.86 11.23
N CYS A 313 -26.75 10.87 12.09
CA CYS A 313 -25.55 11.44 12.72
C CYS A 313 -24.74 10.40 13.50
N VAL A 314 -25.39 9.48 14.19
CA VAL A 314 -24.70 8.41 14.95
C VAL A 314 -23.97 7.45 14.01
N ALA A 315 -24.57 7.08 12.88
CA ALA A 315 -23.89 6.26 11.88
C ALA A 315 -22.60 6.94 11.35
N HIS A 316 -22.64 8.24 11.11
CA HIS A 316 -21.44 9.00 10.69
C HIS A 316 -20.34 9.05 11.76
N LEU A 317 -20.65 8.95 13.07
CA LEU A 317 -19.62 8.88 14.11
C LEU A 317 -18.78 7.59 14.00
N GLU A 318 -19.39 6.47 13.65
CA GLU A 318 -18.68 5.22 13.40
C GLU A 318 -17.74 5.34 12.17
N ASP A 319 -18.20 6.00 11.12
CA ASP A 319 -17.38 6.24 9.92
C ASP A 319 -16.21 7.19 10.20
N ILE A 320 -16.38 8.20 11.04
CA ILE A 320 -15.28 9.07 11.50
C ILE A 320 -14.19 8.26 12.21
N ALA A 321 -14.57 7.31 13.06
CA ALA A 321 -13.61 6.46 13.77
C ALA A 321 -12.82 5.57 12.79
N LYS A 322 -13.48 4.98 11.79
CA LYS A 322 -12.81 4.20 10.73
C LYS A 322 -11.82 5.05 9.93
N VAL A 323 -12.25 6.24 9.49
CA VAL A 323 -11.37 7.19 8.78
C VAL A 323 -10.15 7.55 9.61
N GLY A 324 -10.33 7.80 10.91
CA GLY A 324 -9.23 8.08 11.83
C GLY A 324 -8.15 6.99 11.82
N THR A 325 -8.56 5.71 11.81
CA THR A 325 -7.63 4.57 11.75
C THR A 325 -6.88 4.53 10.41
N ILE A 326 -7.60 4.67 9.29
CA ILE A 326 -7.00 4.61 7.95
C ILE A 326 -6.04 5.77 7.71
N VAL A 327 -6.42 6.98 8.13
CA VAL A 327 -5.54 8.15 8.03
C VAL A 327 -4.31 7.99 8.94
N GLY A 328 -4.43 7.27 10.06
CA GLY A 328 -3.30 6.85 10.88
C GLY A 328 -2.32 5.97 10.10
N GLU A 329 -2.80 4.93 9.39
CA GLU A 329 -1.97 4.06 8.54
C GLU A 329 -1.26 4.87 7.41
N VAL A 330 -1.96 5.82 6.81
CA VAL A 330 -1.38 6.75 5.80
C VAL A 330 -0.33 7.65 6.44
N ALA A 331 -0.61 8.20 7.62
CA ALA A 331 0.31 9.06 8.36
C ALA A 331 1.59 8.32 8.73
N ASP A 332 1.50 7.06 9.14
CA ASP A 332 2.67 6.22 9.46
C ASP A 332 3.65 6.10 8.29
N ILE A 333 3.15 6.06 7.04
CA ILE A 333 4.01 6.07 5.85
C ILE A 333 4.58 7.47 5.60
N LEU A 334 3.72 8.50 5.67
CA LEU A 334 4.12 9.88 5.36
C LEU A 334 5.12 10.45 6.37
N GLU A 335 5.10 9.98 7.62
CA GLU A 335 6.00 10.43 8.70
C GLU A 335 7.33 9.66 8.76
N GLN A 336 7.51 8.60 7.95
CA GLN A 336 8.79 7.89 7.90
C GLN A 336 9.94 8.81 7.49
N PRO A 337 11.13 8.62 8.06
CA PRO A 337 12.31 9.38 7.67
C PRO A 337 12.67 9.08 6.20
N GLU A 338 12.87 10.14 5.43
CA GLU A 338 13.31 10.06 4.04
C GLU A 338 14.83 9.88 3.96
N LEU A 339 15.31 9.39 2.81
CA LEU A 339 16.73 9.48 2.47
C LEU A 339 17.16 10.95 2.56
N GLN A 340 18.26 11.21 3.27
CA GLN A 340 18.76 12.56 3.43
C GLN A 340 19.45 12.99 2.14
N ARG A 341 18.73 13.70 1.29
CA ARG A 341 19.23 14.23 0.01
C ARG A 341 18.80 15.69 -0.16
N PRO A 342 19.67 16.59 -0.64
CA PRO A 342 19.28 17.94 -0.99
C PRO A 342 18.32 17.95 -2.18
N LEU A 343 17.53 19.02 -2.32
CA LEU A 343 16.65 19.21 -3.47
C LEU A 343 17.43 19.67 -4.71
N GLU A 344 18.47 20.46 -4.51
CA GLU A 344 19.34 20.99 -5.55
C GLU A 344 20.80 20.70 -5.20
N LEU A 345 21.62 20.50 -6.23
CA LEU A 345 23.06 20.30 -6.07
C LEU A 345 23.72 21.59 -5.58
N ASP A 346 24.29 21.55 -4.40
CA ASP A 346 25.07 22.69 -3.91
C ASP A 346 26.34 22.88 -4.77
N LYS A 347 26.71 24.15 -5.02
CA LYS A 347 27.89 24.48 -5.82
C LYS A 347 29.15 23.79 -5.31
N GLY A 348 29.30 23.68 -3.99
CA GLY A 348 30.42 22.99 -3.37
C GLY A 348 30.44 21.49 -3.61
N ALA A 349 29.29 20.83 -3.65
CA ALA A 349 29.18 19.42 -4.00
C ALA A 349 29.40 19.19 -5.50
N GLY A 350 28.89 20.07 -6.36
CA GLY A 350 29.14 20.03 -7.80
C GLY A 350 30.63 20.20 -8.18
N GLU A 351 31.39 21.06 -7.46
CA GLU A 351 32.82 21.21 -7.65
C GLU A 351 33.62 19.96 -7.19
N LYS A 352 33.13 19.22 -6.21
CA LYS A 352 33.73 17.95 -5.73
C LYS A 352 33.45 16.78 -6.66
N LEU A 353 32.35 16.79 -7.41
CA LEU A 353 31.98 15.73 -8.34
C LEU A 353 32.87 15.81 -9.61
N LYS A 354 34.11 15.38 -9.49
CA LYS A 354 35.12 15.53 -10.55
C LYS A 354 35.16 14.38 -11.53
N ASP A 355 34.86 13.17 -11.05
CA ASP A 355 34.98 11.94 -11.81
C ASP A 355 33.95 10.88 -11.34
N ALA A 356 34.03 9.68 -11.89
CA ALA A 356 33.16 8.56 -11.53
C ALA A 356 33.85 7.55 -10.60
N SER A 357 34.85 7.98 -9.81
CA SER A 357 35.44 7.13 -8.78
C SER A 357 34.48 6.93 -7.61
N VAL A 358 34.55 5.76 -6.96
CA VAL A 358 33.75 5.46 -5.77
C VAL A 358 34.68 5.19 -4.59
N SER A 359 34.44 5.84 -3.46
CA SER A 359 35.13 5.54 -2.20
C SER A 359 34.16 5.28 -1.07
N ILE A 360 34.46 4.25 -0.30
CA ILE A 360 33.77 3.85 0.92
C ILE A 360 34.73 4.10 2.07
N GLU A 361 34.33 4.86 3.08
CA GLU A 361 35.20 5.26 4.18
C GLU A 361 34.54 4.90 5.51
N HIS A 362 35.10 3.93 6.22
CA HIS A 362 34.70 3.50 7.57
C HIS A 362 33.19 3.24 7.72
N VAL A 363 32.58 2.55 6.75
CA VAL A 363 31.14 2.34 6.72
C VAL A 363 30.73 1.24 7.68
N HIS A 364 29.78 1.59 8.55
CA HIS A 364 28.99 0.69 9.38
C HIS A 364 27.55 0.70 8.90
N PHE A 365 26.93 -0.47 8.81
CA PHE A 365 25.54 -0.57 8.36
C PHE A 365 24.78 -1.71 9.04
N SER A 366 23.54 -1.43 9.42
CA SER A 366 22.60 -2.39 10.01
C SER A 366 21.29 -2.36 9.26
N TYR A 367 20.75 -3.53 8.94
CA TYR A 367 19.33 -3.69 8.69
C TYR A 367 18.63 -3.78 10.04
N ASN A 368 17.75 -2.84 10.36
CA ASN A 368 17.13 -2.74 11.68
C ASN A 368 18.18 -2.74 12.81
N ASP A 369 18.12 -3.71 13.73
CA ASP A 369 19.04 -3.85 14.86
C ASP A 369 20.21 -4.84 14.58
N CYS A 370 20.26 -5.43 13.38
CA CYS A 370 21.30 -6.38 13.00
C CYS A 370 22.39 -5.69 12.18
N GLU A 371 23.57 -5.51 12.76
CA GLU A 371 24.71 -4.96 12.03
C GLU A 371 25.28 -5.99 11.03
N VAL A 372 25.42 -5.55 9.76
CA VAL A 372 25.84 -6.38 8.64
C VAL A 372 27.21 -5.97 8.10
N LEU A 373 27.55 -4.69 8.16
CA LEU A 373 28.84 -4.16 7.74
C LEU A 373 29.55 -3.49 8.91
N HIS A 374 30.83 -3.83 9.07
CA HIS A 374 31.68 -3.45 10.18
C HIS A 374 32.96 -2.79 9.67
N ASP A 375 33.03 -1.46 9.67
CA ASP A 375 34.23 -0.69 9.29
C ASP A 375 34.72 -1.02 7.86
N VAL A 376 33.80 -0.94 6.88
CA VAL A 376 34.14 -1.21 5.47
C VAL A 376 34.77 0.01 4.84
N SER A 377 35.99 -0.17 4.28
CA SER A 377 36.70 0.86 3.52
C SER A 377 37.20 0.30 2.20
N ALA A 378 36.88 0.97 1.08
CA ALA A 378 37.26 0.57 -0.27
C ALA A 378 37.41 1.78 -1.18
N ARG A 379 38.34 1.70 -2.15
CA ARG A 379 38.50 2.70 -3.19
C ARG A 379 38.44 2.05 -4.57
N MET A 380 37.58 2.56 -5.43
CA MET A 380 37.32 2.07 -6.79
C MET A 380 37.58 3.24 -7.76
N PRO A 381 38.73 3.22 -8.45
CA PRO A 381 39.11 4.29 -9.38
C PRO A 381 38.11 4.43 -10.55
N GLN A 382 38.04 5.61 -11.15
CA GLN A 382 37.28 5.80 -12.36
C GLN A 382 37.75 4.87 -13.49
N GLY A 383 36.79 4.26 -14.18
CA GLY A 383 37.05 3.39 -15.32
C GLY A 383 37.60 2.01 -14.96
N SER A 384 37.70 1.67 -13.67
CA SER A 384 38.15 0.34 -13.21
C SER A 384 37.00 -0.65 -13.05
N VAL A 385 37.30 -1.92 -13.24
CA VAL A 385 36.42 -3.05 -12.97
C VAL A 385 36.73 -3.60 -11.58
N ASN A 386 35.78 -3.48 -10.67
CA ASN A 386 35.91 -3.88 -9.27
C ASN A 386 34.97 -5.03 -8.95
N ALA A 387 35.47 -6.11 -8.39
CA ALA A 387 34.71 -7.30 -8.06
C ALA A 387 34.56 -7.47 -6.53
N LEU A 388 33.36 -7.74 -6.05
CA LEU A 388 33.06 -8.12 -4.67
C LEU A 388 32.87 -9.64 -4.62
N VAL A 389 33.72 -10.34 -3.86
CA VAL A 389 33.70 -11.80 -3.70
C VAL A 389 33.65 -12.19 -2.23
N GLY A 390 33.15 -13.39 -1.93
CA GLY A 390 33.07 -13.90 -0.57
C GLY A 390 31.90 -14.86 -0.37
N PRO A 391 31.81 -15.51 0.79
CA PRO A 391 30.70 -16.41 1.11
C PRO A 391 29.32 -15.77 1.01
N SER A 392 28.27 -16.60 0.85
CA SER A 392 26.91 -16.11 0.91
C SER A 392 26.65 -15.45 2.27
N GLY A 393 25.93 -14.31 2.28
CA GLY A 393 25.65 -13.55 3.51
C GLY A 393 26.81 -12.69 4.03
N SER A 394 27.95 -12.58 3.32
CA SER A 394 29.11 -11.80 3.78
C SER A 394 28.94 -10.27 3.69
N GLY A 395 27.86 -9.76 3.07
CA GLY A 395 27.58 -8.32 2.95
C GLY A 395 27.82 -7.70 1.56
N LYS A 396 28.19 -8.48 0.53
CA LYS A 396 28.47 -8.01 -0.84
C LYS A 396 27.32 -7.20 -1.46
N SER A 397 26.11 -7.77 -1.50
CA SER A 397 24.94 -7.11 -2.06
C SER A 397 24.53 -5.90 -1.22
N THR A 398 24.81 -5.90 0.09
CA THR A 398 24.60 -4.73 0.95
C THR A 398 25.54 -3.59 0.55
N ILE A 399 26.82 -3.84 0.31
CA ILE A 399 27.76 -2.84 -0.20
C ILE A 399 27.28 -2.25 -1.53
N ALA A 400 26.91 -3.11 -2.48
CA ALA A 400 26.40 -2.66 -3.79
C ALA A 400 25.12 -1.81 -3.68
N LYS A 401 24.18 -2.22 -2.82
CA LYS A 401 22.93 -1.48 -2.57
C LYS A 401 23.17 -0.13 -1.89
N LEU A 402 24.14 -0.03 -1.00
CA LEU A 402 24.56 1.24 -0.39
C LEU A 402 25.20 2.18 -1.41
N ILE A 403 26.08 1.66 -2.28
CA ILE A 403 26.65 2.43 -3.39
C ILE A 403 25.54 2.83 -4.38
N ALA A 404 24.52 2.00 -4.59
CA ALA A 404 23.37 2.37 -5.41
C ALA A 404 22.49 3.46 -4.78
N GLY A 405 22.73 3.87 -3.53
CA GLY A 405 21.95 4.88 -2.82
C GLY A 405 20.55 4.43 -2.39
N LEU A 406 20.32 3.12 -2.33
CA LEU A 406 19.04 2.53 -1.93
C LEU A 406 18.83 2.58 -0.41
N TRP A 407 19.91 2.75 0.36
CA TRP A 407 19.94 3.03 1.81
C TRP A 407 21.00 4.06 2.11
N ASP A 408 20.84 4.78 3.22
CA ASP A 408 21.87 5.64 3.77
C ASP A 408 22.69 4.91 4.84
N VAL A 409 23.97 5.23 4.90
CA VAL A 409 24.87 4.72 5.95
C VAL A 409 24.61 5.47 7.25
N LYS A 410 24.66 4.77 8.39
CA LYS A 410 24.55 5.39 9.72
C LYS A 410 25.86 6.06 10.10
N ASP A 411 26.97 5.34 9.94
CA ASP A 411 28.33 5.80 10.25
C ASP A 411 29.24 5.60 9.05
N GLY A 412 30.20 6.48 8.89
CA GLY A 412 31.08 6.52 7.72
C GLY A 412 30.49 7.35 6.57
N SER A 413 31.10 7.22 5.39
CA SER A 413 30.69 7.92 4.18
C SER A 413 30.91 7.10 2.92
N ILE A 414 30.05 7.30 1.93
CA ILE A 414 30.24 6.83 0.55
C ILE A 414 30.31 8.05 -0.34
N LYS A 415 31.37 8.13 -1.13
CA LYS A 415 31.63 9.28 -2.00
C LYS A 415 31.74 8.85 -3.46
N VAL A 416 31.19 9.66 -4.34
CA VAL A 416 31.36 9.55 -5.79
C VAL A 416 32.04 10.80 -6.30
N GLY A 417 33.15 10.61 -7.02
CA GLY A 417 33.96 11.74 -7.51
C GLY A 417 34.48 12.69 -6.43
N GLY A 418 34.53 12.23 -5.16
CA GLY A 418 34.90 12.99 -3.99
C GLY A 418 33.75 13.70 -3.28
N ALA A 419 32.52 13.68 -3.82
CA ALA A 419 31.32 14.18 -3.15
C ALA A 419 30.61 13.06 -2.37
N ASP A 420 30.18 13.34 -1.13
CA ASP A 420 29.35 12.38 -0.38
C ASP A 420 28.01 12.20 -1.10
N ILE A 421 27.54 10.95 -1.23
CA ILE A 421 26.28 10.66 -1.90
C ILE A 421 25.08 11.32 -1.23
N ARG A 422 25.21 11.65 0.07
CA ARG A 422 24.18 12.37 0.82
C ARG A 422 24.08 13.86 0.44
N ASP A 423 25.13 14.43 -0.16
CA ASP A 423 25.16 15.81 -0.63
C ASP A 423 24.69 15.97 -2.09
N ILE A 424 24.36 14.86 -2.77
CA ILE A 424 23.92 14.84 -4.16
C ILE A 424 22.40 14.62 -4.22
N PRO A 425 21.62 15.45 -4.94
CA PRO A 425 20.20 15.23 -5.15
C PRO A 425 19.91 13.83 -5.71
N LEU A 426 18.85 13.18 -5.23
CA LEU A 426 18.54 11.80 -5.60
C LEU A 426 18.41 11.61 -7.13
N ASN A 427 17.79 12.55 -7.83
CA ASN A 427 17.64 12.51 -9.29
C ASN A 427 18.98 12.58 -10.02
N ASP A 428 19.90 13.43 -9.54
CA ASP A 428 21.22 13.59 -10.15
C ASP A 428 22.09 12.38 -9.83
N TYR A 429 22.01 11.85 -8.60
CA TYR A 429 22.69 10.62 -8.22
C TYR A 429 22.23 9.43 -9.05
N ASN A 430 20.92 9.28 -9.24
CA ASN A 430 20.37 8.20 -10.05
C ASN A 430 20.82 8.25 -11.52
N ARG A 431 21.18 9.42 -12.06
CA ARG A 431 21.75 9.52 -13.41
C ARG A 431 23.18 9.00 -13.50
N LEU A 432 23.93 9.00 -12.39
CA LEU A 432 25.32 8.54 -12.35
C LEU A 432 25.43 7.01 -12.28
N ILE A 433 24.38 6.29 -11.89
CA ILE A 433 24.44 4.84 -11.61
C ILE A 433 23.46 4.08 -12.47
N ALA A 434 23.93 3.03 -13.14
CA ALA A 434 23.09 1.98 -13.71
C ALA A 434 23.20 0.74 -12.83
N TYR A 435 22.07 0.25 -12.32
CA TYR A 435 22.00 -0.93 -11.46
C TYR A 435 21.26 -2.07 -12.17
N VAL A 436 21.94 -3.18 -12.40
CA VAL A 436 21.36 -4.42 -12.93
C VAL A 436 21.20 -5.37 -11.75
N SER A 437 19.98 -5.54 -11.30
CA SER A 437 19.63 -6.39 -10.16
C SER A 437 19.51 -7.86 -10.56
N GLN A 438 19.54 -8.75 -9.58
CA GLN A 438 19.34 -10.18 -9.76
C GLN A 438 17.94 -10.52 -10.29
N ASP A 439 16.90 -9.81 -9.85
CA ASP A 439 15.48 -10.13 -10.15
C ASP A 439 15.03 -9.72 -11.55
N ASN A 440 15.78 -8.87 -12.27
CA ASN A 440 15.49 -8.44 -13.66
C ASN A 440 14.02 -8.09 -13.91
N TYR A 441 13.42 -7.26 -13.05
CA TYR A 441 12.00 -6.92 -13.09
C TYR A 441 11.59 -6.19 -14.37
N LEU A 442 10.50 -6.65 -15.00
CA LEU A 442 9.85 -5.98 -16.12
C LEU A 442 8.45 -5.55 -15.72
N PHE A 443 8.09 -4.31 -16.09
CA PHE A 443 6.76 -3.79 -15.88
C PHE A 443 5.78 -4.35 -16.91
N ASN A 444 4.50 -4.46 -16.55
CA ASN A 444 3.43 -4.87 -17.46
C ASN A 444 3.12 -3.77 -18.47
N MET A 445 4.02 -3.61 -19.43
CA MET A 445 3.95 -2.68 -20.56
C MET A 445 4.75 -3.28 -21.72
N SER A 446 4.79 -2.62 -22.87
CA SER A 446 5.51 -3.14 -24.04
C SER A 446 7.02 -3.30 -23.77
N VAL A 447 7.69 -4.16 -24.54
CA VAL A 447 9.15 -4.32 -24.50
C VAL A 447 9.83 -2.97 -24.75
N LYS A 448 9.33 -2.19 -25.71
CA LYS A 448 9.83 -0.86 -26.05
C LYS A 448 9.76 0.11 -24.86
N GLU A 449 8.60 0.19 -24.19
CA GLU A 449 8.43 1.03 -23.00
C GLU A 449 9.31 0.58 -21.86
N ASN A 450 9.45 -0.73 -21.65
CA ASN A 450 10.38 -1.30 -20.69
C ASN A 450 11.84 -0.89 -20.97
N LEU A 451 12.26 -0.85 -22.23
CA LEU A 451 13.59 -0.39 -22.63
C LEU A 451 13.78 1.12 -22.41
N ARG A 452 12.75 1.93 -22.72
CA ARG A 452 12.76 3.39 -22.51
C ARG A 452 12.85 3.83 -21.05
N LEU A 453 12.67 2.94 -20.09
CA LEU A 453 13.00 3.24 -18.69
C LEU A 453 14.48 3.60 -18.49
N GLY A 454 15.37 3.09 -19.36
CA GLY A 454 16.79 3.48 -19.35
C GLY A 454 17.01 4.91 -19.81
N ASP A 455 16.36 5.29 -20.93
CA ASP A 455 16.35 6.64 -21.48
C ASP A 455 14.99 6.94 -22.11
N PRO A 456 14.13 7.75 -21.47
CA PRO A 456 12.81 8.11 -21.98
C PRO A 456 12.85 8.86 -23.33
N ALA A 457 13.98 9.50 -23.67
CA ALA A 457 14.16 10.25 -24.90
C ALA A 457 14.77 9.41 -26.04
N ALA A 458 15.09 8.11 -25.81
CA ALA A 458 15.69 7.25 -26.82
C ALA A 458 14.78 7.08 -28.04
N SER A 459 15.35 7.31 -29.24
CA SER A 459 14.66 7.04 -30.50
C SER A 459 14.51 5.52 -30.73
N ASP A 460 13.58 5.13 -31.59
CA ASP A 460 13.37 3.72 -31.92
C ASP A 460 14.63 3.10 -32.56
N GLU A 461 15.36 3.85 -33.38
CA GLU A 461 16.61 3.42 -33.99
C GLU A 461 17.70 3.17 -32.92
N ARG A 462 17.76 4.02 -31.87
CA ARG A 462 18.69 3.84 -30.77
C ARG A 462 18.35 2.60 -29.96
N ILE A 463 17.08 2.36 -29.69
CA ILE A 463 16.61 1.15 -29.02
C ILE A 463 16.99 -0.09 -29.82
N GLU A 464 16.72 -0.10 -31.12
CA GLU A 464 17.07 -1.22 -32.01
C GLU A 464 18.59 -1.46 -32.04
N GLN A 465 19.39 -0.40 -32.15
CA GLN A 465 20.86 -0.50 -32.10
C GLN A 465 21.34 -1.19 -30.81
N ILE A 466 20.84 -0.75 -29.66
CA ILE A 466 21.23 -1.31 -28.36
C ILE A 466 20.76 -2.74 -28.18
N THR A 467 19.54 -3.06 -28.60
CA THR A 467 19.02 -4.43 -28.51
C THR A 467 19.77 -5.41 -29.42
N ARG A 468 20.22 -4.98 -30.59
CA ARG A 468 21.15 -5.79 -31.42
C ARG A 468 22.48 -6.04 -30.72
N LEU A 469 23.04 -5.03 -30.06
CA LEU A 469 24.28 -5.18 -29.29
C LEU A 469 24.14 -6.11 -28.09
N CYS A 470 22.96 -6.18 -27.47
CA CYS A 470 22.66 -7.06 -26.34
C CYS A 470 22.15 -8.45 -26.73
N GLY A 471 22.02 -8.74 -28.03
CA GLY A 471 21.41 -9.98 -28.50
C GLY A 471 19.91 -10.11 -28.16
N CYS A 472 19.22 -8.96 -28.05
CA CYS A 472 17.79 -8.93 -27.75
C CYS A 472 16.92 -8.86 -29.00
N HIS A 473 17.42 -8.26 -30.08
CA HIS A 473 16.64 -7.91 -31.27
C HIS A 473 15.90 -9.11 -31.86
N ASP A 474 16.60 -10.21 -32.06
CA ASP A 474 16.05 -11.36 -32.79
C ASP A 474 14.92 -12.06 -32.01
N PHE A 475 15.07 -12.24 -30.68
CA PHE A 475 13.96 -12.79 -29.91
C PHE A 475 12.81 -11.82 -29.77
N ILE A 476 13.06 -10.50 -29.65
CA ILE A 476 12.00 -9.49 -29.62
C ILE A 476 11.20 -9.52 -30.93
N MET A 477 11.86 -9.58 -32.07
CA MET A 477 11.20 -9.69 -33.38
C MET A 477 10.45 -11.02 -33.57
N GLY A 478 10.78 -12.05 -32.80
CA GLY A 478 10.07 -13.33 -32.76
C GLY A 478 8.79 -13.31 -31.90
N LEU A 479 8.55 -12.25 -31.13
CA LEU A 479 7.32 -12.08 -30.37
C LEU A 479 6.16 -11.63 -31.31
N GLU A 480 4.92 -11.86 -30.88
CA GLU A 480 3.71 -11.64 -31.69
C GLU A 480 3.64 -10.20 -32.26
N ASP A 481 3.91 -9.18 -31.43
CA ASP A 481 3.90 -7.76 -31.81
C ASP A 481 5.31 -7.12 -31.77
N GLY A 482 6.38 -7.93 -31.79
CA GLY A 482 7.76 -7.44 -31.72
C GLY A 482 8.02 -6.54 -30.51
N TYR A 483 8.54 -5.33 -30.73
CA TYR A 483 8.82 -4.35 -29.68
C TYR A 483 7.57 -3.82 -28.94
N ASP A 484 6.41 -3.92 -29.55
CA ASP A 484 5.14 -3.45 -28.97
C ASP A 484 4.44 -4.56 -28.17
N THR A 485 5.00 -5.78 -28.13
CA THR A 485 4.50 -6.89 -27.31
C THR A 485 4.49 -6.51 -25.83
N VAL A 486 3.33 -6.64 -25.18
CA VAL A 486 3.17 -6.44 -23.74
C VAL A 486 3.68 -7.69 -23.00
N VAL A 487 4.67 -7.53 -22.15
CA VAL A 487 5.39 -8.66 -21.54
C VAL A 487 4.66 -9.35 -20.37
N GLY A 488 3.47 -8.84 -19.98
CA GLY A 488 2.69 -9.36 -18.86
C GLY A 488 3.30 -9.01 -17.50
N ASP A 489 2.62 -9.46 -16.43
CA ASP A 489 3.09 -9.21 -15.06
C ASP A 489 4.46 -9.88 -14.82
N THR A 490 5.42 -9.08 -14.38
CA THR A 490 6.81 -9.50 -14.11
C THR A 490 7.55 -10.11 -15.31
N GLY A 491 7.07 -9.87 -16.56
CA GLY A 491 7.66 -10.45 -17.76
C GLY A 491 7.35 -11.94 -17.95
N GLY A 492 6.15 -12.39 -17.54
CA GLY A 492 5.74 -13.79 -17.53
C GLY A 492 5.81 -14.54 -18.87
N HIS A 493 5.88 -13.82 -19.99
CA HIS A 493 6.02 -14.38 -21.33
C HIS A 493 7.49 -14.54 -21.78
N LEU A 494 8.47 -14.09 -20.97
CA LEU A 494 9.89 -14.13 -21.30
C LEU A 494 10.66 -15.09 -20.39
N SER A 495 11.66 -15.77 -20.94
CA SER A 495 12.60 -16.57 -20.18
C SER A 495 13.47 -15.71 -19.24
N GLY A 496 14.12 -16.32 -18.24
CA GLY A 496 15.03 -15.61 -17.34
C GLY A 496 16.16 -14.88 -18.07
N GLY A 497 16.78 -15.54 -19.08
CA GLY A 497 17.85 -14.95 -19.89
C GLY A 497 17.38 -13.79 -20.78
N GLU A 498 16.17 -13.84 -21.31
CA GLU A 498 15.57 -12.74 -22.11
C GLU A 498 15.29 -11.52 -21.22
N ARG A 499 14.71 -11.72 -20.03
CA ARG A 499 14.51 -10.63 -19.05
C ARG A 499 15.84 -9.97 -18.66
N GLN A 500 16.87 -10.78 -18.45
CA GLN A 500 18.21 -10.30 -18.10
C GLN A 500 18.83 -9.47 -19.24
N ARG A 501 18.74 -9.92 -20.49
CA ARG A 501 19.22 -9.15 -21.64
C ARG A 501 18.50 -7.81 -21.79
N ILE A 502 17.19 -7.76 -21.54
CA ILE A 502 16.42 -6.49 -21.50
C ILE A 502 16.93 -5.58 -20.39
N ALA A 503 17.22 -6.11 -19.18
CA ALA A 503 17.76 -5.31 -18.08
C ALA A 503 19.15 -4.73 -18.41
N ILE A 504 20.02 -5.52 -19.09
CA ILE A 504 21.33 -5.04 -19.58
C ILE A 504 21.12 -3.96 -20.66
N ALA A 505 20.19 -4.15 -21.59
CA ALA A 505 19.86 -3.15 -22.61
C ALA A 505 19.35 -1.83 -22.00
N ARG A 506 18.53 -1.88 -20.93
CA ARG A 506 18.15 -0.69 -20.13
C ARG A 506 19.38 0.03 -19.58
N ALA A 507 20.31 -0.71 -18.97
CA ALA A 507 21.52 -0.14 -18.41
C ALA A 507 22.42 0.49 -19.51
N MET A 508 22.48 -0.10 -20.70
CA MET A 508 23.19 0.45 -21.86
C MET A 508 22.52 1.71 -22.42
N LEU A 509 21.18 1.75 -22.46
CA LEU A 509 20.43 2.95 -22.89
C LEU A 509 20.62 4.10 -21.90
N LYS A 510 20.67 3.81 -20.61
CA LYS A 510 20.90 4.81 -19.55
C LYS A 510 22.28 5.46 -19.65
N ASP A 511 23.27 4.74 -20.14
CA ASP A 511 24.64 5.16 -20.36
C ASP A 511 25.31 5.85 -19.16
N ALA A 512 25.01 5.37 -17.95
CA ALA A 512 25.57 5.91 -16.71
C ALA A 512 27.08 5.63 -16.59
N PRO A 513 27.88 6.53 -15.96
CA PRO A 513 29.33 6.36 -15.80
C PRO A 513 29.71 5.28 -14.78
N ILE A 514 28.80 4.93 -13.86
CA ILE A 514 29.00 3.86 -12.86
C ILE A 514 27.97 2.75 -13.13
N VAL A 515 28.45 1.51 -13.22
CA VAL A 515 27.60 0.33 -13.44
C VAL A 515 27.75 -0.64 -12.28
N ILE A 516 26.64 -1.01 -11.68
CA ILE A 516 26.57 -2.01 -10.61
C ILE A 516 25.86 -3.24 -11.17
N LEU A 517 26.52 -4.41 -11.07
CA LEU A 517 26.03 -5.70 -11.54
C LEU A 517 25.88 -6.64 -10.35
N ASP A 518 24.63 -7.01 -10.01
CA ASP A 518 24.35 -7.96 -8.94
C ASP A 518 23.92 -9.31 -9.54
N GLU A 519 24.81 -10.31 -9.48
CA GLU A 519 24.59 -11.68 -9.99
C GLU A 519 24.11 -11.76 -11.46
N ALA A 520 24.70 -10.99 -12.34
CA ALA A 520 24.25 -10.87 -13.73
C ALA A 520 24.29 -12.16 -14.58
N THR A 521 24.58 -13.36 -14.04
CA THR A 521 24.72 -14.60 -14.83
C THR A 521 24.15 -15.86 -14.16
N ALA A 522 23.27 -15.74 -13.16
CA ALA A 522 22.92 -16.85 -12.25
C ALA A 522 22.03 -17.98 -12.82
N TYR A 523 21.28 -17.78 -13.91
CA TYR A 523 20.24 -18.74 -14.35
C TYR A 523 20.15 -18.90 -15.89
N THR A 524 21.27 -18.94 -16.60
CA THR A 524 21.25 -19.00 -18.06
C THR A 524 21.85 -20.28 -18.60
N ASP A 525 21.26 -20.83 -19.67
CA ASP A 525 21.82 -21.92 -20.47
C ASP A 525 23.13 -21.49 -21.10
N PRO A 526 24.09 -22.43 -21.36
CA PRO A 526 25.44 -22.11 -21.87
C PRO A 526 25.44 -21.24 -23.15
N GLU A 527 24.48 -21.42 -24.06
CA GLU A 527 24.37 -20.63 -25.29
C GLU A 527 23.96 -19.15 -24.99
N ASN A 528 23.03 -18.95 -24.07
CA ASN A 528 22.62 -17.62 -23.62
C ASN A 528 23.71 -16.93 -22.78
N GLU A 529 24.54 -17.69 -22.06
CA GLU A 529 25.62 -17.13 -21.25
C GLU A 529 26.64 -16.37 -22.10
N ALA A 530 27.09 -16.94 -23.23
CA ALA A 530 28.02 -16.28 -24.14
C ALA A 530 27.48 -14.94 -24.68
N VAL A 531 26.20 -14.89 -25.03
CA VAL A 531 25.56 -13.68 -25.51
C VAL A 531 25.47 -12.61 -24.39
N ILE A 532 25.10 -13.00 -23.17
CA ILE A 532 25.04 -12.12 -22.01
C ILE A 532 26.43 -11.59 -21.66
N GLN A 533 27.47 -12.43 -21.65
CA GLN A 533 28.86 -12.01 -21.40
C GLN A 533 29.33 -10.99 -22.44
N ALA A 534 29.02 -11.20 -23.73
CA ALA A 534 29.34 -10.23 -24.77
C ALA A 534 28.63 -8.89 -24.59
N ALA A 535 27.36 -8.92 -24.16
CA ALA A 535 26.59 -7.72 -23.86
C ALA A 535 27.15 -6.98 -22.62
N LEU A 536 27.50 -7.71 -21.57
CA LEU A 536 28.12 -7.15 -20.37
C LEU A 536 29.48 -6.52 -20.67
N ALA A 537 30.35 -7.18 -21.45
CA ALA A 537 31.64 -6.64 -21.85
C ALA A 537 31.50 -5.29 -22.60
N ARG A 538 30.46 -5.12 -23.38
CA ARG A 538 30.16 -3.84 -24.04
C ARG A 538 29.61 -2.80 -23.07
N LEU A 539 28.75 -3.19 -22.13
CA LEU A 539 28.18 -2.31 -21.10
C LEU A 539 29.27 -1.71 -20.21
N VAL A 540 30.27 -2.49 -19.81
CA VAL A 540 31.31 -2.10 -18.85
C VAL A 540 32.45 -1.30 -19.46
N HIS A 541 32.57 -1.26 -20.78
CA HIS A 541 33.70 -0.61 -21.46
C HIS A 541 33.80 0.88 -21.13
N GLY A 542 34.91 1.30 -20.54
CA GLY A 542 35.21 2.70 -20.20
C GLY A 542 34.44 3.24 -18.99
N LYS A 543 33.73 2.39 -18.24
CA LYS A 543 32.93 2.77 -17.06
C LYS A 543 33.54 2.24 -15.78
N THR A 544 33.21 2.87 -14.66
CA THR A 544 33.51 2.32 -13.33
C THR A 544 32.50 1.21 -13.02
N VAL A 545 33.00 -0.01 -12.86
CA VAL A 545 32.16 -1.19 -12.69
C VAL A 545 32.32 -1.78 -11.30
N ILE A 546 31.20 -2.09 -10.68
CA ILE A 546 31.14 -2.82 -9.40
C ILE A 546 30.31 -4.07 -9.65
N MET A 547 30.94 -5.23 -9.57
CA MET A 547 30.26 -6.50 -9.82
C MET A 547 30.28 -7.40 -8.59
N ILE A 548 29.14 -8.00 -8.29
CA ILE A 548 29.06 -9.09 -7.32
C ILE A 548 29.15 -10.38 -8.11
N ALA A 549 30.23 -11.12 -7.91
CA ALA A 549 30.48 -12.32 -8.66
C ALA A 549 30.19 -13.58 -7.84
N HIS A 550 29.33 -14.42 -8.39
CA HIS A 550 29.14 -15.81 -7.96
C HIS A 550 30.00 -16.79 -8.77
N ARG A 551 30.46 -16.40 -9.97
CA ARG A 551 31.38 -17.17 -10.81
C ARG A 551 32.73 -16.48 -10.84
N LEU A 552 33.73 -17.13 -10.26
CA LEU A 552 35.08 -16.58 -10.15
C LEU A 552 35.79 -16.44 -11.52
N SER A 553 35.38 -17.19 -12.55
CA SER A 553 35.89 -17.06 -13.91
C SER A 553 35.62 -15.65 -14.53
N THR A 554 34.54 -14.98 -14.14
CA THR A 554 34.19 -13.65 -14.69
C THR A 554 35.04 -12.51 -14.14
N ILE A 555 35.75 -12.71 -13.03
CA ILE A 555 36.51 -11.67 -12.33
C ILE A 555 38.04 -11.79 -12.49
N MET A 556 38.55 -12.77 -13.25
CA MET A 556 39.99 -12.93 -13.46
C MET A 556 40.67 -11.69 -14.02
N ASN A 557 39.93 -10.94 -14.84
CA ASN A 557 40.42 -9.71 -15.49
C ASN A 557 39.96 -8.44 -14.76
N ALA A 558 39.43 -8.55 -13.53
CA ALA A 558 39.07 -7.37 -12.74
C ALA A 558 40.35 -6.62 -12.29
N ASP A 559 40.32 -5.29 -12.38
CA ASP A 559 41.40 -4.43 -11.93
C ASP A 559 41.62 -4.57 -10.42
N GLN A 560 40.54 -4.75 -9.67
CA GLN A 560 40.58 -4.94 -8.24
C GLN A 560 39.48 -5.89 -7.76
N ILE A 561 39.84 -6.80 -6.87
CA ILE A 561 38.95 -7.77 -6.23
C ILE A 561 38.96 -7.48 -4.72
N PHE A 562 37.77 -7.34 -4.14
CA PHE A 562 37.57 -7.17 -2.69
C PHE A 562 37.00 -8.48 -2.13
N VAL A 563 37.71 -9.12 -1.22
CA VAL A 563 37.28 -10.34 -0.51
C VAL A 563 36.51 -9.88 0.72
N VAL A 564 35.19 -10.14 0.74
CA VAL A 564 34.28 -9.75 1.83
C VAL A 564 33.98 -10.96 2.71
N GLU A 565 34.28 -10.88 3.99
CA GLU A 565 34.00 -11.90 4.99
C GLU A 565 33.47 -11.28 6.29
N GLY A 566 32.34 -11.79 6.80
CA GLY A 566 31.74 -11.31 8.05
C GLY A 566 31.51 -9.80 8.11
N GLY A 567 31.05 -9.20 7.01
CA GLY A 567 30.77 -7.76 6.94
C GLY A 567 32.01 -6.86 6.86
N ARG A 568 33.19 -7.39 6.59
CA ARG A 568 34.46 -6.64 6.48
C ARG A 568 35.14 -6.94 5.16
N ILE A 569 35.96 -6.01 4.67
CA ILE A 569 36.92 -6.30 3.59
C ILE A 569 38.14 -6.98 4.23
N ARG A 570 38.29 -8.29 4.00
CA ARG A 570 39.38 -9.11 4.51
C ARG A 570 40.68 -8.90 3.73
N ALA A 571 40.55 -8.85 2.41
CA ALA A 571 41.69 -8.66 1.51
C ALA A 571 41.25 -7.94 0.24
N GLN A 572 42.18 -7.28 -0.43
CA GLN A 572 41.95 -6.62 -1.72
C GLN A 572 43.23 -6.75 -2.58
N GLY A 573 43.06 -6.87 -3.89
CA GLY A 573 44.13 -6.98 -4.85
C GLY A 573 43.67 -7.54 -6.18
N THR A 574 44.59 -7.83 -7.07
CA THR A 574 44.36 -8.54 -8.34
C THR A 574 44.14 -10.04 -8.10
N HIS A 575 43.60 -10.74 -9.10
CA HIS A 575 43.45 -12.21 -9.04
C HIS A 575 44.72 -12.94 -8.61
N SER A 576 45.87 -12.59 -9.22
CA SER A 576 47.16 -13.23 -8.96
C SER A 576 47.66 -12.96 -7.54
N GLU A 577 47.51 -11.73 -7.05
CA GLU A 577 47.91 -11.34 -5.69
C GLU A 577 47.08 -12.07 -4.62
N LEU A 578 45.79 -12.14 -4.81
CA LEU A 578 44.86 -12.80 -3.87
C LEU A 578 45.04 -14.32 -3.89
N LEU A 579 45.27 -14.91 -5.04
CA LEU A 579 45.54 -16.34 -5.15
C LEU A 579 46.83 -16.74 -4.40
N ALA A 580 47.84 -15.88 -4.41
CA ALA A 580 49.08 -16.08 -3.66
C ALA A 580 48.95 -15.77 -2.17
N GLY A 581 48.21 -14.67 -1.80
CA GLY A 581 48.22 -14.08 -0.46
C GLY A 581 47.03 -14.43 0.44
N ASP A 582 45.83 -14.71 -0.09
CA ASP A 582 44.65 -14.95 0.71
C ASP A 582 44.17 -16.40 0.66
N SER A 583 44.03 -17.01 1.84
CA SER A 583 43.63 -18.42 1.95
C SER A 583 42.15 -18.65 1.60
N LEU A 584 41.25 -17.69 1.93
CA LEU A 584 39.83 -17.81 1.64
C LEU A 584 39.57 -17.69 0.14
N TYR A 585 40.20 -16.70 -0.52
CA TYR A 585 40.10 -16.54 -1.97
C TYR A 585 40.59 -17.77 -2.72
N ARG A 586 41.75 -18.33 -2.30
CA ARG A 586 42.31 -19.57 -2.86
C ARG A 586 41.37 -20.76 -2.69
N ALA A 587 40.77 -20.91 -1.50
CA ALA A 587 39.84 -22.00 -1.24
C ALA A 587 38.56 -21.88 -2.11
N MET A 588 38.01 -20.66 -2.26
CA MET A 588 36.86 -20.40 -3.15
C MET A 588 37.21 -20.68 -4.62
N TRP A 589 38.42 -20.30 -5.05
CA TRP A 589 38.89 -20.55 -6.41
C TRP A 589 39.05 -22.04 -6.68
N GLN A 590 39.69 -22.80 -5.76
CA GLN A 590 39.83 -24.24 -5.87
C GLN A 590 38.51 -24.99 -5.90
N ALA A 591 37.56 -24.58 -5.06
CA ALA A 591 36.21 -25.15 -5.07
C ALA A 591 35.48 -24.90 -6.41
N HIS A 592 35.73 -23.75 -7.05
CA HIS A 592 35.14 -23.43 -8.35
C HIS A 592 35.73 -24.28 -9.48
N ILE A 593 37.05 -24.48 -9.51
CA ILE A 593 37.75 -25.33 -10.51
C ILE A 593 37.31 -26.78 -10.36
N SER A 594 37.26 -27.32 -9.13
CA SER A 594 36.91 -28.73 -8.91
C SER A 594 35.49 -29.08 -9.36
N VAL A 595 34.58 -28.13 -9.38
CA VAL A 595 33.22 -28.29 -9.94
C VAL A 595 33.25 -28.30 -11.48
N HIS A 596 34.11 -27.48 -12.10
CA HIS A 596 34.25 -27.45 -13.57
C HIS A 596 34.94 -28.70 -14.12
N ASP A 597 36.01 -29.15 -13.48
CA ASP A 597 36.78 -30.36 -13.91
C ASP A 597 35.94 -31.65 -13.83
N THR A 598 34.92 -31.70 -12.99
CA THR A 598 34.00 -32.85 -12.90
C THR A 598 32.96 -32.87 -14.04
N TYR A 599 32.75 -31.78 -14.76
CA TYR A 599 31.82 -31.71 -15.90
C TYR A 599 32.52 -31.85 -17.27
N ASP A 600 33.83 -31.59 -17.37
CA ASP A 600 34.59 -31.56 -18.64
C ASP A 600 35.42 -32.83 -18.88
N ASP A 601 35.34 -33.90 -18.07
CA ASP A 601 35.97 -35.18 -18.35
C ASP A 601 34.98 -36.15 -19.06
N PRO A 602 34.98 -36.19 -20.40
CA PRO A 602 34.40 -37.31 -21.11
C PRO A 602 35.39 -38.45 -20.98
N SER A 603 35.14 -39.36 -20.05
CA SER A 603 35.90 -40.60 -19.92
C SER A 603 36.17 -41.23 -21.29
N PRO A 604 37.43 -41.32 -21.75
CA PRO A 604 37.75 -42.21 -22.82
C PRO A 604 38.16 -43.54 -22.19
N ASP A 605 37.21 -44.46 -22.00
CA ASP A 605 37.49 -45.86 -22.21
C ASP A 605 36.24 -46.72 -22.05
N GLY A 606 35.75 -47.17 -23.18
CA GLY A 606 34.85 -48.29 -23.27
C GLY A 606 35.57 -49.59 -22.92
N GLY A 607 35.29 -50.12 -21.76
CA GLY A 607 35.68 -51.46 -21.34
C GLY A 607 34.49 -52.13 -20.71
N GLY A 608 33.75 -52.90 -21.53
CA GLY A 608 32.63 -53.71 -21.04
C GLY A 608 33.11 -54.76 -20.05
N THR A 609 32.45 -54.83 -18.91
CA THR A 609 32.33 -56.05 -18.12
C THR A 609 30.92 -56.20 -17.62
N SER A 610 30.39 -57.32 -18.03
CA SER A 610 29.21 -58.08 -17.70
C SER A 610 28.65 -57.89 -16.30
N ALA A 611 27.34 -57.63 -16.25
CA ALA A 611 26.50 -57.84 -15.09
C ALA A 611 26.40 -59.35 -14.79
N ALA A 612 26.90 -59.77 -13.63
CA ALA A 612 26.39 -60.96 -12.91
C ALA A 612 26.94 -60.94 -11.48
N ASP A 613 26.07 -61.31 -10.56
CA ASP A 613 26.33 -61.72 -9.18
C ASP A 613 26.74 -60.66 -8.13
N VAL A 614 25.71 -60.16 -7.43
CA VAL A 614 25.76 -60.14 -5.95
C VAL A 614 24.38 -60.57 -5.42
N GLY A 615 24.43 -61.69 -4.75
CA GLY A 615 23.32 -62.45 -4.23
C GLY A 615 22.61 -61.83 -3.02
N THR A 616 21.45 -62.30 -2.90
CA THR A 616 20.55 -62.32 -1.75
C THR A 616 21.22 -62.59 -0.40
N ALA A 617 20.97 -61.74 0.59
CA ALA A 617 20.90 -62.18 1.99
C ALA A 617 20.04 -61.27 2.86
N ALA A 618 19.10 -61.89 3.56
CA ALA A 618 18.42 -61.58 4.82
C ALA A 618 17.48 -60.35 4.84
N GLY A 619 16.14 -60.45 4.92
CA GLY A 619 15.37 -61.32 5.83
C GLY A 619 15.26 -60.62 7.19
N GLY A 620 14.34 -59.62 7.35
CA GLY A 620 14.02 -58.98 8.61
C GLY A 620 12.56 -58.55 8.58
N SER A 621 11.72 -59.38 9.17
CA SER A 621 10.27 -59.27 9.32
C SER A 621 9.86 -58.04 10.12
N LEU A 622 8.96 -57.22 9.58
CA LEU A 622 8.16 -56.22 10.30
C LEU A 622 6.92 -56.92 10.86
N PRO A 623 6.48 -56.64 12.08
CA PRO A 623 5.24 -57.14 12.61
C PRO A 623 4.03 -56.35 12.08
N ASP A 624 3.08 -57.13 11.62
CA ASP A 624 1.75 -56.79 11.25
C ASP A 624 0.95 -56.36 12.51
N ASN A 625 0.36 -55.19 12.50
CA ASN A 625 -0.71 -54.81 13.43
C ASN A 625 -1.86 -54.24 12.62
N GLY A 626 -2.78 -55.15 12.30
CA GLY A 626 -4.04 -54.82 11.67
C GLY A 626 -4.96 -54.01 12.58
N PRO A 627 -5.98 -53.35 11.99
CA PRO A 627 -6.89 -52.46 12.72
C PRO A 627 -8.01 -53.27 13.38
N SER A 628 -8.17 -53.09 14.70
CA SER A 628 -9.37 -53.50 15.41
C SER A 628 -10.53 -52.54 15.15
N VAL A 629 -11.55 -53.07 14.52
CA VAL A 629 -12.91 -52.55 14.46
C VAL A 629 -13.50 -52.52 15.86
N LEU A 630 -14.01 -51.37 16.30
CA LEU A 630 -15.06 -51.30 17.32
C LEU A 630 -16.19 -50.40 16.82
N GLU A 631 -17.29 -51.08 16.56
CA GLU A 631 -18.66 -50.55 16.42
C GLU A 631 -19.18 -49.99 17.75
N GLY A 632 -20.06 -49.01 17.63
CA GLY A 632 -21.20 -48.94 18.54
C GLY A 632 -21.25 -47.70 19.44
N GLY A 633 -22.29 -46.92 19.25
CA GLY A 633 -22.78 -45.95 20.24
C GLY A 633 -23.60 -44.81 19.65
N LYS A 634 -24.87 -45.08 19.34
CA LYS A 634 -25.93 -44.05 19.23
C LYS A 634 -26.21 -43.44 20.59
N ASN A 635 -26.53 -42.15 20.55
CA ASN A 635 -27.59 -41.39 21.25
C ASN A 635 -27.07 -40.03 21.73
N ASP A 636 -27.77 -39.13 21.40
CA ASP A 636 -28.58 -37.93 21.63
C ASP A 636 -28.04 -36.67 21.00
#